data_28980e983e4cd46008b7fc3e97420ecb
#
_entry.id   28980e983e4cd46008b7fc3e97420ecb
#
_cell.length_a   1.000
_cell.length_b   1.000
_cell.length_c   1.000
_cell.angle_alpha   90.00
_cell.angle_beta   90.00
_cell.angle_gamma   90.00
#
_symmetry.space_group_name_H-M   'P 1'
#
loop_
_entity.id
_entity.type
_entity.pdbx_description
1 polymer ?
#
loop_
_entity_poly.entity_id
_entity_poly.type
_entity_poly.pdbx_seq_one_letter_code
_entity_poly.pdbx_strand_id
1 'polypeptide(L)'
;LILVEPKGGLKPVDREFYVMQGEIYTRGPVMQQGYQEFDVEKLLAEKPEYFVLNGAVGALTNEYPMKVKVGETVRIFFGVGGPNYTSSMHVIGEIFDRVYDQGSLTAAPLTDVQTTLVPAGGATMVEFKTEVPGRLII
;
A
#
# COMPACT_ATOMS: atom_id res chain seq x y z
N LEU A 1 1.12 8.39 7.37
CA LEU A 1 1.71 7.36 8.24
C LEU A 1 2.84 7.93 9.08
N ILE A 2 2.98 7.42 10.30
CA ILE A 2 4.11 7.69 11.19
C ILE A 2 4.74 6.34 11.50
N LEU A 3 6.05 6.21 11.26
CA LEU A 3 6.84 5.06 11.68
C LEU A 3 7.58 5.42 12.97
N VAL A 4 7.34 4.64 14.03
CA VAL A 4 8.11 4.70 15.26
C VAL A 4 8.85 3.39 15.41
N GLU A 5 10.13 3.40 15.12
CA GLU A 5 10.95 2.21 15.21
C GLU A 5 11.16 1.77 16.67
N PRO A 6 11.22 0.46 16.94
CA PRO A 6 11.58 -0.05 18.24
C PRO A 6 13.01 0.34 18.61
N LYS A 7 13.33 0.35 19.90
CA LYS A 7 14.70 0.59 20.37
C LYS A 7 15.63 -0.47 19.78
N GLY A 8 16.58 -0.04 18.96
CA GLY A 8 17.48 -0.93 18.22
C GLY A 8 17.18 -1.02 16.71
N GLY A 9 16.12 -0.35 16.27
CA GLY A 9 15.73 -0.28 14.84
C GLY A 9 15.02 -1.53 14.34
N LEU A 10 14.67 -1.50 13.07
CA LEU A 10 14.17 -2.66 12.33
C LEU A 10 15.32 -3.48 11.76
N LYS A 11 15.07 -4.77 11.49
CA LYS A 11 16.06 -5.59 10.78
C LYS A 11 16.34 -4.95 9.41
N PRO A 12 17.61 -4.90 8.96
CA PRO A 12 17.93 -4.36 7.65
C PRO A 12 17.29 -5.19 6.54
N VAL A 13 16.85 -4.52 5.48
CA VAL A 13 16.39 -5.11 4.22
C VAL A 13 17.07 -4.42 3.06
N ASP A 14 16.99 -4.98 1.85
CA ASP A 14 17.66 -4.43 0.67
C ASP A 14 16.89 -3.25 0.08
N ARG A 15 15.55 -3.30 0.16
CA ARG A 15 14.65 -2.28 -0.38
C ARG A 15 13.52 -1.96 0.58
N GLU A 16 13.22 -0.68 0.68
CA GLU A 16 12.05 -0.18 1.40
C GLU A 16 11.18 0.66 0.49
N PHE A 17 9.88 0.43 0.54
CA PHE A 17 8.91 1.21 -0.22
C PHE A 17 7.77 1.66 0.68
N TYR A 18 7.22 2.81 0.33
CA TYR A 18 6.03 3.36 0.93
C TYR A 18 4.89 3.34 -0.07
N VAL A 19 3.77 2.75 0.31
CA VAL A 19 2.56 2.67 -0.51
C VAL A 19 1.35 3.10 0.32
N MET A 20 0.63 4.10 -0.16
CA MET A 20 -0.58 4.59 0.47
C MET A 20 -1.76 4.46 -0.49
N GLN A 21 -2.73 3.64 -0.15
CA GLN A 21 -4.02 3.62 -0.84
C GLN A 21 -4.83 4.84 -0.41
N GLY A 22 -5.47 5.49 -1.36
CA GLY A 22 -6.40 6.59 -1.10
C GLY A 22 -7.59 6.56 -2.06
N GLU A 23 -8.63 7.24 -1.65
CA GLU A 23 -9.86 7.42 -2.41
C GLU A 23 -9.98 8.86 -2.85
N ILE A 24 -10.43 9.09 -4.08
CA ILE A 24 -10.65 10.44 -4.61
C ILE A 24 -12.10 10.56 -5.07
N TYR A 25 -12.75 11.59 -4.57
CA TYR A 25 -14.18 11.89 -4.82
C TYR A 25 -14.29 13.20 -5.57
N THR A 26 -14.59 13.13 -6.87
CA THR A 26 -14.69 14.32 -7.73
C THR A 26 -16.10 14.47 -8.31
N ARG A 27 -16.53 15.74 -8.52
CA ARG A 27 -17.79 16.03 -9.19
C ARG A 27 -17.79 15.69 -10.66
N GLY A 28 -16.65 15.89 -11.32
CA GLY A 28 -16.47 15.56 -12.72
C GLY A 28 -16.40 14.05 -12.97
N PRO A 29 -16.64 13.62 -14.21
CA PRO A 29 -16.50 12.22 -14.59
C PRO A 29 -15.04 11.76 -14.54
N VAL A 30 -14.85 10.44 -14.47
CA VAL A 30 -13.53 9.80 -14.48
C VAL A 30 -12.71 10.27 -15.69
N MET A 31 -11.43 10.59 -15.48
CA MET A 31 -10.45 11.05 -16.49
C MET A 31 -10.75 12.43 -17.09
N GLN A 32 -11.66 13.21 -16.54
CA GLN A 32 -11.82 14.60 -16.96
C GLN A 32 -10.55 15.40 -16.69
N GLN A 33 -10.08 16.11 -17.68
CA GLN A 33 -8.89 16.97 -17.58
C GLN A 33 -9.16 18.25 -16.80
N GLY A 34 -8.12 18.76 -16.12
CA GLY A 34 -8.16 20.01 -15.38
C GLY A 34 -8.57 19.87 -13.93
N TYR A 35 -8.83 21.01 -13.31
CA TYR A 35 -9.24 21.07 -11.91
C TYR A 35 -10.56 20.35 -11.68
N GLN A 36 -10.61 19.55 -10.61
CA GLN A 36 -11.80 18.82 -10.18
C GLN A 36 -12.19 19.27 -8.77
N GLU A 37 -13.46 19.57 -8.58
CA GLU A 37 -13.99 19.86 -7.26
C GLU A 37 -14.24 18.58 -6.46
N PHE A 38 -13.99 18.65 -5.17
CA PHE A 38 -14.30 17.57 -4.25
C PHE A 38 -15.83 17.39 -4.11
N ASP A 39 -16.28 16.14 -4.08
CA ASP A 39 -17.69 15.77 -3.96
C ASP A 39 -17.96 15.10 -2.62
N VAL A 40 -18.58 15.87 -1.70
CA VAL A 40 -18.96 15.39 -0.36
C VAL A 40 -20.08 14.36 -0.41
N GLU A 41 -21.01 14.48 -1.36
CA GLU A 41 -22.13 13.54 -1.46
C GLU A 41 -21.63 12.16 -1.88
N LYS A 42 -20.71 12.10 -2.84
CA LYS A 42 -20.05 10.84 -3.22
C LYS A 42 -19.23 10.25 -2.08
N LEU A 43 -18.53 11.08 -1.30
CA LEU A 43 -17.79 10.64 -0.11
C LEU A 43 -18.75 9.96 0.89
N LEU A 44 -19.87 10.62 1.22
CA LEU A 44 -20.86 10.10 2.16
C LEU A 44 -21.61 8.87 1.62
N ALA A 45 -21.75 8.78 0.30
CA ALA A 45 -22.33 7.63 -0.40
C ALA A 45 -21.33 6.49 -0.65
N GLU A 46 -20.06 6.64 -0.24
CA GLU A 46 -18.99 5.67 -0.45
C GLU A 46 -18.78 5.32 -1.94
N LYS A 47 -18.83 6.33 -2.82
CA LYS A 47 -18.68 6.17 -4.27
C LYS A 47 -17.51 6.98 -4.81
N PRO A 48 -16.26 6.55 -4.56
CA PRO A 48 -15.08 7.23 -5.10
C PRO A 48 -15.01 7.10 -6.62
N GLU A 49 -14.52 8.14 -7.29
CA GLU A 49 -14.21 8.08 -8.70
C GLU A 49 -12.90 7.31 -8.95
N TYR A 50 -11.97 7.36 -8.00
CA TYR A 50 -10.68 6.70 -8.13
C TYR A 50 -10.25 6.05 -6.82
N PHE A 51 -9.64 4.86 -6.95
CA PHE A 51 -8.71 4.32 -5.99
C PHE A 51 -7.30 4.51 -6.53
N VAL A 52 -6.44 5.11 -5.75
CA VAL A 52 -5.08 5.42 -6.16
C VAL A 52 -4.06 4.92 -5.15
N LEU A 53 -2.89 4.56 -5.63
CA LEU A 53 -1.73 4.31 -4.81
C LEU A 53 -0.78 5.52 -4.93
N ASN A 54 -0.36 6.06 -3.79
CA ASN A 54 0.49 7.25 -3.70
C ASN A 54 -0.08 8.50 -4.40
N GLY A 55 -1.40 8.67 -4.34
CA GLY A 55 -2.10 9.93 -4.63
C GLY A 55 -2.41 10.22 -6.09
N ALA A 56 -1.97 9.41 -7.05
CA ALA A 56 -2.27 9.64 -8.46
C ALA A 56 -2.44 8.35 -9.27
N VAL A 57 -3.25 8.42 -10.32
CA VAL A 57 -3.35 7.35 -11.31
C VAL A 57 -2.00 7.19 -12.01
N GLY A 58 -1.45 5.99 -12.01
CA GLY A 58 -0.17 5.70 -12.66
C GLY A 58 1.09 6.03 -11.85
N ALA A 59 0.96 6.55 -10.62
CA ALA A 59 2.11 6.95 -9.81
C ALA A 59 3.14 5.82 -9.65
N LEU A 60 2.71 4.62 -9.30
CA LEU A 60 3.62 3.48 -9.10
C LEU A 60 3.82 2.59 -10.34
N THR A 61 3.04 2.79 -11.40
CA THR A 61 3.18 2.02 -12.63
C THR A 61 3.99 2.73 -13.70
N ASN A 62 3.91 4.05 -13.76
CA ASN A 62 4.50 4.87 -14.83
C ASN A 62 5.61 5.77 -14.31
N GLU A 63 5.36 6.54 -13.23
CA GLU A 63 6.27 7.58 -12.76
C GLU A 63 7.36 7.03 -11.82
N TYR A 64 6.95 6.23 -10.83
CA TYR A 64 7.83 5.74 -9.76
C TYR A 64 7.70 4.23 -9.57
N PRO A 65 7.97 3.40 -10.60
CA PRO A 65 7.86 1.95 -10.47
C PRO A 65 8.86 1.44 -9.42
N MET A 66 8.39 0.56 -8.55
CA MET A 66 9.23 -0.08 -7.54
C MET A 66 10.12 -1.12 -8.22
N LYS A 67 11.43 -0.91 -8.17
CA LYS A 67 12.43 -1.78 -8.82
C LYS A 67 13.22 -2.55 -7.78
N VAL A 68 13.25 -3.87 -7.94
CA VAL A 68 13.97 -4.80 -7.08
C VAL A 68 14.75 -5.81 -7.93
N LYS A 69 15.77 -6.42 -7.35
CA LYS A 69 16.51 -7.53 -7.98
C LYS A 69 16.09 -8.85 -7.34
N VAL A 70 16.17 -9.93 -8.11
CA VAL A 70 15.99 -11.28 -7.57
C VAL A 70 16.99 -11.51 -6.44
N GLY A 71 16.52 -12.04 -5.34
CA GLY A 71 17.28 -12.28 -4.12
C GLY A 71 17.26 -11.15 -3.10
N GLU A 72 16.79 -9.94 -3.47
CA GLU A 72 16.64 -8.83 -2.52
C GLU A 72 15.41 -9.06 -1.60
N THR A 73 15.57 -8.69 -0.35
CA THR A 73 14.47 -8.62 0.62
C THR A 73 13.82 -7.24 0.53
N VAL A 74 12.52 -7.23 0.35
CA VAL A 74 11.69 -6.04 0.20
C VAL A 74 10.89 -5.81 1.47
N ARG A 75 10.79 -4.57 1.92
CA ARG A 75 9.86 -4.09 2.94
C ARG A 75 8.91 -3.07 2.33
N ILE A 76 7.62 -3.27 2.53
CA ILE A 76 6.60 -2.31 2.12
C ILE A 76 5.87 -1.80 3.36
N PHE A 77 5.91 -0.49 3.57
CA PHE A 77 5.05 0.21 4.52
C PHE A 77 3.76 0.56 3.80
N PHE A 78 2.70 -0.15 4.09
CA PHE A 78 1.42 0.01 3.42
C PHE A 78 0.40 0.66 4.35
N GLY A 79 -0.25 1.71 3.87
CA GLY A 79 -1.31 2.40 4.59
C GLY A 79 -2.56 2.58 3.75
N VAL A 80 -3.69 2.72 4.42
CA VAL A 80 -4.97 3.04 3.80
C VAL A 80 -5.46 4.38 4.34
N GLY A 81 -5.38 5.41 3.49
CA GLY A 81 -5.89 6.74 3.84
C GLY A 81 -7.41 6.76 3.94
N GLY A 82 -8.07 5.92 3.18
CA GLY A 82 -9.53 5.85 3.15
C GLY A 82 -10.17 7.09 2.53
N PRO A 83 -11.30 7.55 3.10
CA PRO A 83 -11.82 7.23 4.44
C PRO A 83 -12.73 6.00 4.55
N ASN A 84 -13.20 5.44 3.43
CA ASN A 84 -14.32 4.48 3.47
C ASN A 84 -13.89 3.02 3.30
N TYR A 85 -12.94 2.72 2.43
CA TYR A 85 -12.67 1.36 2.00
C TYR A 85 -11.45 0.74 2.68
N THR A 86 -11.63 -0.51 3.09
CA THR A 86 -10.56 -1.42 3.50
C THR A 86 -9.79 -1.91 2.27
N SER A 87 -8.50 -2.15 2.42
CA SER A 87 -7.66 -2.80 1.42
C SER A 87 -7.42 -4.27 1.79
N SER A 88 -7.46 -5.14 0.78
CA SER A 88 -6.90 -6.49 0.84
C SER A 88 -5.54 -6.46 0.15
N MET A 89 -4.50 -6.10 0.91
CA MET A 89 -3.15 -5.92 0.38
C MET A 89 -2.54 -7.27 0.04
N HIS A 90 -2.18 -7.44 -1.22
CA HIS A 90 -1.60 -8.64 -1.80
C HIS A 90 -0.56 -8.27 -2.85
N VAL A 91 0.48 -9.05 -2.99
CA VAL A 91 1.43 -8.96 -4.10
C VAL A 91 1.29 -10.21 -4.96
N ILE A 92 0.76 -10.04 -6.17
CA ILE A 92 0.60 -11.16 -7.10
C ILE A 92 1.97 -11.72 -7.49
N GLY A 93 2.17 -12.99 -7.19
CA GLY A 93 3.41 -13.70 -7.46
C GLY A 93 4.35 -13.84 -6.26
N GLU A 94 3.94 -13.35 -5.07
CA GLU A 94 4.73 -13.46 -3.83
C GLU A 94 3.86 -13.88 -2.64
N ILE A 95 4.51 -14.45 -1.64
CA ILE A 95 3.96 -14.71 -0.31
C ILE A 95 4.78 -13.87 0.66
N PHE A 96 4.12 -13.18 1.58
CA PHE A 96 4.82 -12.40 2.59
C PHE A 96 5.50 -13.30 3.62
N ASP A 97 6.82 -13.21 3.70
CA ASP A 97 7.60 -13.89 4.76
C ASP A 97 7.19 -13.39 6.14
N ARG A 98 6.85 -12.09 6.25
CA ARG A 98 6.39 -11.45 7.48
C ARG A 98 5.34 -10.40 7.21
N VAL A 99 4.33 -10.39 8.06
CA VAL A 99 3.31 -9.33 8.12
C VAL A 99 3.28 -8.79 9.55
N TYR A 100 3.54 -7.50 9.68
CA TYR A 100 3.39 -6.76 10.92
C TYR A 100 1.98 -6.17 10.94
N ASP A 101 1.05 -7.01 11.40
CA ASP A 101 -0.37 -6.71 11.36
C ASP A 101 -0.69 -5.44 12.14
N GLN A 102 -1.55 -4.60 11.57
CA GLN A 102 -1.91 -3.26 12.10
C GLN A 102 -0.70 -2.36 12.39
N GLY A 103 0.45 -2.62 11.77
CA GLY A 103 1.67 -1.87 12.00
C GLY A 103 2.33 -2.11 13.35
N SER A 104 1.99 -3.19 14.05
CA SER A 104 2.60 -3.54 15.34
C SER A 104 4.03 -4.04 15.14
N LEU A 105 5.02 -3.26 15.58
CA LEU A 105 6.44 -3.61 15.47
C LEU A 105 7.00 -4.32 16.70
N THR A 106 6.20 -4.48 17.75
CA THR A 106 6.58 -5.14 19.00
C THR A 106 5.94 -6.51 19.18
N ALA A 107 4.86 -6.80 18.45
CA ALA A 107 4.28 -8.14 18.38
C ALA A 107 5.09 -9.04 17.45
N ALA A 108 4.99 -10.36 17.63
CA ALA A 108 5.52 -11.31 16.66
C ALA A 108 4.77 -11.16 15.34
N PRO A 109 5.47 -11.01 14.19
CA PRO A 109 4.82 -10.92 12.89
C PRO A 109 4.15 -12.25 12.53
N LEU A 110 3.08 -12.17 11.73
CA LEU A 110 2.56 -13.34 11.02
C LEU A 110 3.54 -13.77 9.94
N THR A 111 3.61 -15.07 9.66
CA THR A 111 4.49 -15.63 8.62
C THR A 111 3.69 -16.35 7.55
N ASP A 112 4.24 -16.44 6.35
CA ASP A 112 3.68 -17.20 5.22
C ASP A 112 2.25 -16.73 4.84
N VAL A 113 2.04 -15.41 4.84
CA VAL A 113 0.74 -14.77 4.58
C VAL A 113 0.66 -14.30 3.15
N GLN A 114 -0.41 -14.62 2.44
CA GLN A 114 -0.62 -14.19 1.06
C GLN A 114 -1.30 -12.82 0.96
N THR A 115 -2.26 -12.55 1.84
CA THR A 115 -3.06 -11.32 1.81
C THR A 115 -3.31 -10.84 3.22
N THR A 116 -3.18 -9.54 3.45
CA THR A 116 -3.50 -8.93 4.74
C THR A 116 -4.54 -7.82 4.59
N LEU A 117 -5.47 -7.75 5.54
CA LEU A 117 -6.49 -6.71 5.59
C LEU A 117 -5.93 -5.45 6.25
N VAL A 118 -6.16 -4.30 5.61
CA VAL A 118 -5.80 -3.01 6.16
C VAL A 118 -7.02 -2.10 6.13
N PRO A 119 -7.63 -1.83 7.30
CA PRO A 119 -8.83 -1.01 7.35
C PRO A 119 -8.54 0.45 6.97
N ALA A 120 -9.58 1.21 6.63
CA ALA A 120 -9.47 2.64 6.44
C ALA A 120 -8.86 3.32 7.68
N GLY A 121 -7.86 4.17 7.47
CA GLY A 121 -7.07 4.77 8.55
C GLY A 121 -6.00 3.85 9.15
N GLY A 122 -5.92 2.60 8.71
CA GLY A 122 -4.97 1.61 9.21
C GLY A 122 -3.67 1.55 8.40
N ALA A 123 -2.76 0.72 8.90
CA ALA A 123 -1.48 0.44 8.26
C ALA A 123 -1.01 -0.99 8.55
N THR A 124 -0.15 -1.49 7.70
CA THR A 124 0.62 -2.72 7.89
C THR A 124 2.03 -2.53 7.36
N MET A 125 2.93 -3.40 7.76
CA MET A 125 4.24 -3.54 7.15
C MET A 125 4.42 -4.99 6.73
N VAL A 126 4.89 -5.21 5.51
CA VAL A 126 5.15 -6.55 4.99
C VAL A 126 6.59 -6.69 4.53
N GLU A 127 7.14 -7.88 4.67
CA GLU A 127 8.46 -8.24 4.17
C GLU A 127 8.37 -9.52 3.35
N PHE A 128 9.09 -9.57 2.24
CA PHE A 128 9.23 -10.76 1.40
C PHE A 128 10.54 -10.72 0.62
N LYS A 129 11.05 -11.89 0.25
CA LYS A 129 12.23 -12.02 -0.59
C LYS A 129 11.80 -12.33 -2.01
N THR A 130 12.27 -11.53 -2.97
CA THR A 130 11.99 -11.77 -4.39
C THR A 130 12.79 -12.99 -4.89
N GLU A 131 12.11 -14.02 -5.38
CA GLU A 131 12.76 -15.26 -5.80
C GLU A 131 12.77 -15.46 -7.31
N VAL A 132 11.78 -14.92 -8.01
CA VAL A 132 11.58 -15.13 -9.45
C VAL A 132 11.61 -13.80 -10.20
N PRO A 133 12.31 -13.72 -11.35
CA PRO A 133 12.27 -12.52 -12.17
C PRO A 133 10.90 -12.36 -12.83
N GLY A 134 10.39 -11.15 -12.86
CA GLY A 134 9.10 -10.87 -13.47
C GLY A 134 8.52 -9.53 -13.04
N ARG A 135 7.27 -9.31 -13.43
CA ARG A 135 6.47 -8.17 -12.99
C ARG A 135 5.54 -8.64 -11.88
N LEU A 136 5.71 -8.09 -10.70
CA LEU A 136 4.81 -8.27 -9.57
C LEU A 136 3.78 -7.12 -9.56
N ILE A 137 2.58 -7.39 -9.10
CA ILE A 137 1.48 -6.42 -9.06
C ILE A 137 0.91 -6.39 -7.63
N ILE A 138 0.78 -5.19 -7.09
CA ILE A 138 0.08 -4.94 -5.84
C ILE A 138 -1.38 -4.62 -6.15
#